data_7d4c05d0b5cccd6eb8d2a4f23c698d8c
#
_entry.id   7d4c05d0b5cccd6eb8d2a4f23c698d8c
#
_cell.length_a   1.000
_cell.length_b   1.000
_cell.length_c   1.000
_cell.angle_alpha   90.00
_cell.angle_beta   90.00
_cell.angle_gamma   90.00
#
_symmetry.space_group_name_H-M   'P 1'
#
loop_
_entity.id
_entity.type
_entity.pdbx_description
1 polymer ?
#
loop_
_entity_poly.entity_id
_entity_poly.type
_entity_poly.pdbx_seq_one_letter_code
_entity_poly.pdbx_strand_id
1 'polypeptide(L)'
;MNKIFIEAKHQNTSEYHFIETLLQKFFPDTGYTISCIDGIGNLFSEAIVNQISLALNSGDQVIVLADADTIAKGYGYAKRKQDIDNGMTAKGISFPYFLYPDNCSDGDVETLMLSTAQRNSHIVFFDCFEDYEKCVSGVKDSNGNPKYNAPDLKGKLHTY
;
A
#
# COMPACT_ATOMS: atom_id res chain seq x y z
N MET A 1 1.59 21.89 -8.98
CA MET A 1 1.69 20.49 -9.45
C MET A 1 1.24 19.56 -8.31
N ASN A 2 0.81 18.31 -8.60
CA ASN A 2 0.50 17.33 -7.54
C ASN A 2 1.72 16.44 -7.27
N LYS A 3 2.12 16.35 -6.01
CA LYS A 3 3.24 15.54 -5.53
C LYS A 3 2.70 14.39 -4.71
N ILE A 4 2.87 13.18 -5.19
CA ILE A 4 2.36 11.96 -4.55
C ILE A 4 3.55 11.18 -4.04
N PHE A 5 3.62 10.96 -2.73
CA PHE A 5 4.64 10.14 -2.09
C PHE A 5 4.03 8.79 -1.75
N ILE A 6 4.65 7.70 -2.18
CA ILE A 6 4.16 6.34 -1.96
C ILE A 6 5.18 5.50 -1.22
N GLU A 7 4.73 4.52 -0.48
CA GLU A 7 5.59 3.66 0.33
C GLU A 7 6.55 2.78 -0.50
N ALA A 8 6.23 2.56 -1.76
CA ALA A 8 7.01 1.74 -2.68
C ALA A 8 8.52 2.02 -2.63
N LYS A 9 9.31 0.97 -2.83
CA LYS A 9 10.77 1.06 -2.88
C LYS A 9 11.27 1.75 -4.15
N HIS A 10 10.67 1.46 -5.28
CA HIS A 10 11.04 1.99 -6.59
C HIS A 10 9.85 1.89 -7.57
N GLN A 11 10.01 2.49 -8.76
CA GLN A 11 8.96 2.55 -9.79
C GLN A 11 8.53 1.20 -10.40
N ASN A 12 9.32 0.15 -10.23
CA ASN A 12 8.99 -1.20 -10.75
C ASN A 12 8.19 -2.04 -9.74
N THR A 13 7.48 -1.42 -8.80
CA THR A 13 6.61 -2.12 -7.84
C THR A 13 5.16 -2.15 -8.30
N SER A 14 4.41 -3.15 -7.86
CA SER A 14 2.97 -3.25 -8.14
C SER A 14 2.20 -2.04 -7.64
N GLU A 15 2.55 -1.51 -6.47
CA GLU A 15 1.97 -0.29 -5.92
C GLU A 15 2.16 0.90 -6.85
N TYR A 16 3.40 1.14 -7.32
CA TYR A 16 3.67 2.26 -8.23
C TYR A 16 2.83 2.16 -9.49
N HIS A 17 2.84 1.01 -10.16
CA HIS A 17 2.07 0.80 -11.39
C HIS A 17 0.56 0.90 -11.16
N PHE A 18 0.07 0.42 -10.02
CA PHE A 18 -1.34 0.55 -9.67
C PHE A 18 -1.75 2.02 -9.54
N ILE A 19 -1.00 2.81 -8.77
CA ILE A 19 -1.28 4.24 -8.58
C ILE A 19 -1.13 5.00 -9.90
N GLU A 20 -0.08 4.76 -10.66
CA GLU A 20 0.13 5.38 -11.96
C GLU A 20 -1.04 5.10 -12.91
N THR A 21 -1.50 3.84 -12.97
CA THR A 21 -2.65 3.44 -13.80
C THR A 21 -3.93 4.15 -13.37
N LEU A 22 -4.20 4.25 -12.06
CA LEU A 22 -5.35 4.98 -11.54
C LEU A 22 -5.31 6.46 -11.93
N LEU A 23 -4.16 7.10 -11.77
CA LEU A 23 -3.98 8.51 -12.11
C LEU A 23 -4.17 8.76 -13.60
N GLN A 24 -3.57 7.94 -14.46
CA GLN A 24 -3.73 8.03 -15.91
C GLN A 24 -5.18 7.84 -16.34
N LYS A 25 -5.89 6.92 -15.70
CA LYS A 25 -7.28 6.59 -16.06
C LYS A 25 -8.29 7.64 -15.61
N PHE A 26 -8.15 8.13 -14.38
CA PHE A 26 -9.16 8.98 -13.76
C PHE A 26 -8.80 10.47 -13.73
N PHE A 27 -7.51 10.79 -13.92
CA PHE A 27 -6.99 12.15 -13.86
C PHE A 27 -5.99 12.44 -15.00
N PRO A 28 -6.33 12.09 -16.28
CA PRO A 28 -5.38 12.12 -17.40
C PRO A 28 -4.79 13.51 -17.66
N ASP A 29 -5.56 14.57 -17.39
CA ASP A 29 -5.14 15.95 -17.65
C ASP A 29 -4.50 16.64 -16.43
N THR A 30 -4.26 15.87 -15.35
CA THR A 30 -3.71 16.40 -14.11
C THR A 30 -2.20 16.19 -14.08
N GLY A 31 -1.43 17.27 -13.98
CA GLY A 31 0.03 17.16 -13.81
C GLY A 31 0.37 16.62 -12.42
N TYR A 32 1.10 15.50 -12.37
CA TYR A 32 1.56 14.87 -11.13
C TYR A 32 2.97 14.31 -11.24
N THR A 33 3.59 14.10 -10.09
CA THR A 33 4.80 13.28 -9.94
C THR A 33 4.62 12.29 -8.80
N ILE A 34 5.12 11.06 -8.99
CA ILE A 34 5.11 10.02 -7.97
C ILE A 34 6.54 9.83 -7.47
N SER A 35 6.73 9.95 -6.16
CA SER A 35 8.01 9.74 -5.46
C SER A 35 7.92 8.53 -4.54
N CYS A 36 8.83 7.57 -4.69
CA CYS A 36 8.94 6.41 -3.82
C CYS A 36 9.75 6.77 -2.57
N ILE A 37 9.26 6.40 -1.37
CA ILE A 37 9.93 6.69 -0.10
C ILE A 37 10.71 5.50 0.49
N ASP A 38 10.68 4.33 -0.17
CA ASP A 38 11.37 3.10 0.25
C ASP A 38 10.98 2.67 1.69
N GLY A 39 9.68 2.55 1.91
CA GLY A 39 9.08 2.16 3.19
C GLY A 39 8.69 3.35 4.08
N ILE A 40 7.57 3.17 4.79
CA ILE A 40 6.98 4.22 5.64
C ILE A 40 7.94 4.72 6.74
N GLY A 41 8.88 3.88 7.18
CA GLY A 41 9.91 4.28 8.15
C GLY A 41 10.80 5.44 7.69
N ASN A 42 10.91 5.64 6.39
CA ASN A 42 11.68 6.74 5.80
C ASN A 42 10.89 8.05 5.64
N LEU A 43 9.57 8.04 5.88
CA LEU A 43 8.70 9.21 5.64
C LEU A 43 9.21 10.46 6.35
N PHE A 44 9.72 10.32 7.57
CA PHE A 44 10.25 11.41 8.38
C PHE A 44 11.77 11.52 8.36
N SER A 45 12.44 10.85 7.41
CA SER A 45 13.86 11.10 7.16
C SER A 45 14.09 12.53 6.67
N GLU A 46 15.28 13.09 6.90
CA GLU A 46 15.60 14.44 6.48
C GLU A 46 15.40 14.67 4.98
N ALA A 47 15.79 13.69 4.16
CA ALA A 47 15.66 13.78 2.71
C ALA A 47 14.20 13.89 2.26
N ILE A 48 13.29 13.06 2.81
CA ILE A 48 11.86 13.07 2.43
C ILE A 48 11.16 14.32 3.00
N VAL A 49 11.44 14.68 4.25
CA VAL A 49 10.89 15.90 4.86
C VAL A 49 11.28 17.13 4.05
N ASN A 50 12.53 17.25 3.60
CA ASN A 50 12.98 18.35 2.76
C ASN A 50 12.26 18.38 1.41
N GLN A 51 12.03 17.23 0.76
CA GLN A 51 11.27 17.17 -0.50
C GLN A 51 9.81 17.62 -0.31
N ILE A 52 9.15 17.14 0.75
CA ILE A 52 7.77 17.54 1.09
C ILE A 52 7.71 19.04 1.38
N SER A 53 8.61 19.54 2.22
CA SER A 53 8.65 20.96 2.60
C SER A 53 8.89 21.86 1.40
N LEU A 54 9.79 21.47 0.50
CA LEU A 54 10.06 22.20 -0.74
C LEU A 54 8.81 22.27 -1.63
N ALA A 55 8.12 21.13 -1.79
CA ALA A 55 6.88 21.07 -2.57
C ALA A 55 5.79 21.98 -1.98
N LEU A 56 5.56 21.89 -0.67
CA LEU A 56 4.58 22.73 0.03
C LEU A 56 4.90 24.22 -0.10
N ASN A 57 6.18 24.59 0.09
CA ASN A 57 6.63 25.98 -0.04
C ASN A 57 6.53 26.52 -1.47
N SER A 58 6.58 25.64 -2.47
CA SER A 58 6.38 25.96 -3.88
C SER A 58 4.90 26.07 -4.28
N GLY A 59 3.98 25.83 -3.34
CA GLY A 59 2.53 25.84 -3.60
C GLY A 59 2.02 24.56 -4.30
N ASP A 60 2.80 23.49 -4.31
CA ASP A 60 2.38 22.21 -4.83
C ASP A 60 1.39 21.53 -3.85
N GLN A 61 0.45 20.75 -4.40
CA GLN A 61 -0.38 19.85 -3.59
C GLN A 61 0.42 18.59 -3.26
N VAL A 62 0.47 18.22 -2.01
CA VAL A 62 1.19 17.03 -1.55
C VAL A 62 0.19 16.03 -0.99
N ILE A 63 0.37 14.73 -1.27
CA ILE A 63 -0.31 13.63 -0.59
C ILE A 63 0.67 12.48 -0.37
N VAL A 64 0.56 11.83 0.78
CA VAL A 64 1.29 10.60 1.10
C VAL A 64 0.32 9.42 1.09
N LEU A 65 0.69 8.34 0.39
CA LEU A 65 -0.08 7.09 0.35
C LEU A 65 0.78 5.99 0.98
N ALA A 66 0.23 5.25 1.94
CA ALA A 66 0.98 4.22 2.66
C ALA A 66 0.05 3.11 3.19
N ASP A 67 0.65 1.99 3.57
CA ASP A 67 -0.08 0.89 4.18
C ASP A 67 -0.45 1.21 5.64
N ALA A 68 -1.69 0.91 6.02
CA ALA A 68 -2.07 0.86 7.42
C ALA A 68 -1.42 -0.34 8.13
N ASP A 69 -1.11 -1.39 7.37
CA ASP A 69 -0.70 -2.70 7.86
C ASP A 69 -1.75 -3.35 8.77
N THR A 70 -1.38 -4.40 9.48
CA THR A 70 -2.27 -5.11 10.39
C THR A 70 -1.74 -5.12 11.81
N ILE A 71 -2.65 -5.32 12.78
CA ILE A 71 -2.28 -5.49 14.20
C ILE A 71 -1.33 -6.69 14.36
N ALA A 72 -1.50 -7.75 13.58
CA ALA A 72 -0.62 -8.92 13.60
C ALA A 72 0.83 -8.59 13.22
N LYS A 73 1.03 -7.57 12.38
CA LYS A 73 2.37 -7.04 12.02
C LYS A 73 2.87 -5.99 13.04
N GLY A 74 2.13 -5.72 14.12
CA GLY A 74 2.46 -4.73 15.14
C GLY A 74 2.03 -3.30 14.82
N TYR A 75 1.17 -3.12 13.82
CA TYR A 75 0.66 -1.81 13.37
C TYR A 75 -0.88 -1.77 13.37
N GLY A 76 -1.50 -1.51 12.25
CA GLY A 76 -2.92 -1.26 12.07
C GLY A 76 -3.22 0.23 11.92
N TYR A 77 -4.37 0.53 11.35
CA TYR A 77 -4.77 1.90 10.99
C TYR A 77 -4.59 2.92 12.13
N ALA A 78 -5.11 2.63 13.32
CA ALA A 78 -5.07 3.57 14.44
C ALA A 78 -3.64 3.92 14.85
N LYS A 79 -2.77 2.90 14.95
CA LYS A 79 -1.37 3.10 15.29
C LYS A 79 -0.62 3.81 14.18
N ARG A 80 -0.79 3.41 12.92
CA ARG A 80 -0.13 4.04 11.77
C ARG A 80 -0.50 5.51 11.66
N LYS A 81 -1.80 5.82 11.82
CA LYS A 81 -2.29 7.18 11.88
C LYS A 81 -1.61 7.99 12.98
N GLN A 82 -1.55 7.45 14.19
CA GLN A 82 -0.90 8.11 15.33
C GLN A 82 0.60 8.35 15.06
N ASP A 83 1.30 7.37 14.49
CA ASP A 83 2.73 7.48 14.19
C ASP A 83 3.00 8.60 13.15
N ILE A 84 2.15 8.72 12.13
CA ILE A 84 2.25 9.80 11.13
C ILE A 84 1.93 11.16 11.74
N ASP A 85 0.85 11.29 12.50
CA ASP A 85 0.45 12.55 13.16
C ASP A 85 1.54 13.04 14.12
N ASN A 86 2.14 12.13 14.90
CA ASN A 86 3.27 12.44 15.79
C ASN A 86 4.52 12.86 15.01
N GLY A 87 4.82 12.18 13.91
CA GLY A 87 5.94 12.51 13.05
C GLY A 87 5.80 13.89 12.40
N MET A 88 4.61 14.23 11.89
CA MET A 88 4.30 15.56 11.35
C MET A 88 4.52 16.64 12.42
N THR A 89 4.00 16.41 13.63
CA THR A 89 4.18 17.34 14.76
C THR A 89 5.66 17.52 15.11
N ALA A 90 6.42 16.43 15.23
CA ALA A 90 7.83 16.46 15.59
C ALA A 90 8.71 17.18 14.53
N LYS A 91 8.30 17.13 13.25
CA LYS A 91 9.02 17.79 12.14
C LYS A 91 8.49 19.18 11.81
N GLY A 92 7.40 19.62 12.44
CA GLY A 92 6.77 20.91 12.15
C GLY A 92 6.21 21.03 10.73
N ILE A 93 5.75 19.92 10.14
CA ILE A 93 5.16 19.86 8.79
C ILE A 93 3.75 19.32 8.87
N SER A 94 2.95 19.59 7.85
CA SER A 94 1.58 19.05 7.74
C SER A 94 1.28 18.78 6.27
N PHE A 95 0.76 17.60 5.99
CA PHE A 95 0.34 17.18 4.66
C PHE A 95 -0.82 16.17 4.77
N PRO A 96 -1.72 16.11 3.78
CA PRO A 96 -2.71 15.05 3.70
C PRO A 96 -2.07 13.69 3.42
N TYR A 97 -2.63 12.63 3.98
CA TYR A 97 -2.23 11.27 3.71
C TYR A 97 -3.45 10.34 3.59
N PHE A 98 -3.25 9.23 2.94
CA PHE A 98 -4.23 8.16 2.82
C PHE A 98 -3.56 6.84 3.21
N LEU A 99 -4.20 6.10 4.12
CA LEU A 99 -3.76 4.79 4.54
C LEU A 99 -4.59 3.71 3.85
N TYR A 100 -3.90 2.85 3.09
CA TYR A 100 -4.59 1.72 2.46
C TYR A 100 -5.17 0.75 3.51
N PRO A 101 -6.34 0.11 3.22
CA PRO A 101 -7.04 0.11 1.93
C PRO A 101 -8.04 1.26 1.74
N ASP A 102 -8.56 1.88 2.80
CA ASP A 102 -9.74 2.75 2.77
C ASP A 102 -9.68 3.94 3.74
N ASN A 103 -8.51 4.23 4.27
CA ASN A 103 -8.24 5.28 5.25
C ASN A 103 -9.00 5.13 6.57
N CYS A 104 -9.44 3.92 6.93
CA CYS A 104 -10.12 3.63 8.20
C CYS A 104 -9.91 2.20 8.70
N SER A 105 -9.60 1.23 7.84
CA SER A 105 -9.39 -0.18 8.17
C SER A 105 -7.91 -0.55 8.18
N ASP A 106 -7.59 -1.64 8.87
CA ASP A 106 -6.29 -2.29 8.77
C ASP A 106 -6.12 -2.93 7.39
N GLY A 107 -4.90 -2.90 6.85
CA GLY A 107 -4.58 -3.54 5.58
C GLY A 107 -3.47 -2.82 4.83
N ASP A 108 -3.35 -3.14 3.56
CA ASP A 108 -2.28 -2.72 2.67
C ASP A 108 -2.83 -2.42 1.25
N VAL A 109 -1.97 -1.98 0.37
CA VAL A 109 -2.34 -1.70 -1.03
C VAL A 109 -2.84 -2.96 -1.74
N GLU A 110 -2.32 -4.13 -1.42
CA GLU A 110 -2.78 -5.41 -1.97
C GLU A 110 -4.23 -5.69 -1.59
N THR A 111 -4.65 -5.32 -0.38
CA THR A 111 -6.05 -5.41 0.07
C THR A 111 -6.94 -4.52 -0.79
N LEU A 112 -6.52 -3.28 -1.07
CA LEU A 112 -7.24 -2.38 -1.97
C LEU A 112 -7.30 -2.94 -3.39
N MET A 113 -6.17 -3.39 -3.95
CA MET A 113 -6.11 -3.99 -5.30
C MET A 113 -7.08 -5.16 -5.43
N LEU A 114 -7.10 -6.07 -4.46
CA LEU A 114 -8.00 -7.21 -4.47
C LEU A 114 -9.48 -6.79 -4.40
N SER A 115 -9.79 -5.74 -3.64
CA SER A 115 -11.16 -5.21 -3.56
C SER A 115 -11.64 -4.63 -4.90
N THR A 116 -10.72 -4.14 -5.73
CA THR A 116 -11.02 -3.61 -7.08
C THR A 116 -11.03 -4.68 -8.15
N ALA A 117 -10.56 -5.90 -7.86
CA ALA A 117 -10.53 -6.99 -8.81
C ALA A 117 -11.94 -7.38 -9.27
N GLN A 118 -12.10 -7.69 -10.56
CA GLN A 118 -13.40 -8.02 -11.16
C GLN A 118 -13.78 -9.49 -10.86
N ARG A 119 -13.98 -9.81 -9.57
CA ARG A 119 -14.26 -11.18 -9.11
C ARG A 119 -15.39 -11.85 -9.88
N ASN A 120 -16.49 -11.14 -10.13
CA ASN A 120 -17.64 -11.69 -10.84
C ASN A 120 -17.34 -12.06 -12.30
N SER A 121 -16.40 -11.37 -12.95
CA SER A 121 -15.96 -11.67 -14.32
C SER A 121 -14.91 -12.77 -14.37
N HIS A 122 -14.24 -13.05 -13.26
CA HIS A 122 -13.13 -13.99 -13.16
C HIS A 122 -13.32 -15.03 -12.04
N ILE A 123 -14.56 -15.43 -11.80
CA ILE A 123 -14.93 -16.32 -10.68
C ILE A 123 -14.11 -17.62 -10.69
N VAL A 124 -13.90 -18.23 -11.85
CA VAL A 124 -13.13 -19.48 -11.97
C VAL A 124 -11.69 -19.31 -11.47
N PHE A 125 -11.07 -18.17 -11.75
CA PHE A 125 -9.71 -17.87 -11.26
C PHE A 125 -9.70 -17.83 -9.73
N PHE A 126 -10.62 -17.09 -9.13
CA PHE A 126 -10.68 -16.95 -7.67
C PHE A 126 -11.01 -18.28 -6.97
N ASP A 127 -11.93 -19.05 -7.51
CA ASP A 127 -12.31 -20.37 -6.96
C ASP A 127 -11.13 -21.35 -7.03
N CYS A 128 -10.45 -21.45 -8.17
CA CYS A 128 -9.26 -22.29 -8.32
C CYS A 128 -8.13 -21.87 -7.37
N PHE A 129 -7.94 -20.56 -7.17
CA PHE A 129 -6.90 -20.08 -6.26
C PHE A 129 -7.25 -20.38 -4.80
N GLU A 130 -8.49 -20.19 -4.40
CA GLU A 130 -8.98 -20.54 -3.05
C GLU A 130 -8.87 -22.05 -2.77
N ASP A 131 -9.15 -22.88 -3.76
CA ASP A 131 -8.98 -24.34 -3.63
C ASP A 131 -7.50 -24.72 -3.53
N TYR A 132 -6.62 -24.05 -4.25
CA TYR A 132 -5.17 -24.22 -4.11
C TYR A 132 -4.70 -23.82 -2.69
N GLU A 133 -5.14 -22.66 -2.17
CA GLU A 133 -4.81 -22.21 -0.81
C GLU A 133 -5.26 -23.25 0.24
N LYS A 134 -6.48 -23.79 0.13
CA LYS A 134 -7.01 -24.85 1.01
C LYS A 134 -6.18 -26.12 0.92
N CYS A 135 -5.87 -26.56 -0.30
CA CYS A 135 -5.09 -27.76 -0.56
C CYS A 135 -3.70 -27.67 0.11
N VAL A 136 -2.97 -26.59 -0.16
CA VAL A 136 -1.61 -26.37 0.35
C VAL A 136 -1.59 -26.26 1.88
N SER A 137 -2.51 -25.50 2.47
CA SER A 137 -2.64 -25.31 3.91
C SER A 137 -3.06 -26.61 4.65
N GLY A 138 -3.75 -27.51 3.94
CA GLY A 138 -4.20 -28.80 4.47
C GLY A 138 -3.08 -29.80 4.67
N VAL A 139 -1.94 -29.68 3.97
CA VAL A 139 -0.81 -30.60 4.09
C VAL A 139 -0.05 -30.33 5.40
N LYS A 140 0.04 -31.37 6.24
CA LYS A 140 0.72 -31.28 7.54
C LYS A 140 2.01 -32.06 7.53
N ASP A 141 2.99 -31.63 8.35
CA ASP A 141 4.20 -32.37 8.67
C ASP A 141 3.91 -33.45 9.74
N SER A 142 4.96 -34.19 10.13
CA SER A 142 4.87 -35.24 11.17
C SER A 142 4.49 -34.68 12.56
N ASN A 143 4.60 -33.38 12.78
CA ASN A 143 4.28 -32.70 14.04
C ASN A 143 2.89 -32.00 14.00
N GLY A 144 2.17 -32.14 12.88
CA GLY A 144 0.87 -31.53 12.68
C GLY A 144 0.88 -30.06 12.25
N ASN A 145 2.06 -29.49 11.99
CA ASN A 145 2.18 -28.12 11.49
C ASN A 145 1.97 -28.06 9.97
N PRO A 146 1.52 -26.93 9.41
CA PRO A 146 1.48 -26.75 7.96
C PRO A 146 2.86 -27.02 7.35
N LYS A 147 2.93 -27.94 6.37
CA LYS A 147 4.16 -28.26 5.67
C LYS A 147 4.55 -27.21 4.64
N TYR A 148 3.56 -26.54 4.09
CA TYR A 148 3.73 -25.49 3.08
C TYR A 148 2.98 -24.24 3.51
N ASN A 149 3.49 -23.08 3.10
CA ASN A 149 2.77 -21.82 3.24
C ASN A 149 1.88 -21.61 2.02
N ALA A 150 0.64 -21.22 2.23
CA ALA A 150 -0.18 -20.70 1.16
C ALA A 150 0.42 -19.38 0.64
N PRO A 151 0.24 -19.03 -0.64
CA PRO A 151 0.65 -17.74 -1.15
C PRO A 151 -0.02 -16.62 -0.35
N ASP A 152 0.73 -15.57 -0.11
CA ASP A 152 0.19 -14.34 0.44
C ASP A 152 -0.69 -13.60 -0.59
N LEU A 153 -1.30 -12.50 -0.15
CA LEU A 153 -2.17 -11.70 -0.98
C LEU A 153 -1.45 -11.13 -2.21
N LYS A 154 -0.18 -10.79 -2.05
CA LYS A 154 0.67 -10.31 -3.14
C LYS A 154 0.90 -11.40 -4.19
N GLY A 155 1.18 -12.63 -3.78
CA GLY A 155 1.29 -13.77 -4.67
C GLY A 155 0.00 -14.02 -5.45
N LYS A 156 -1.16 -13.88 -4.80
CA LYS A 156 -2.48 -13.98 -5.44
C LYS A 156 -2.67 -12.93 -6.55
N LEU A 157 -2.35 -11.68 -6.25
CA LEU A 157 -2.47 -10.57 -7.19
C LEU A 157 -1.50 -10.68 -8.38
N HIS A 158 -0.28 -11.18 -8.16
CA HIS A 158 0.66 -11.41 -9.25
C HIS A 158 0.22 -12.52 -10.22
N THR A 159 -0.67 -13.41 -9.78
CA THR A 159 -1.22 -14.50 -10.61
C THR A 159 -2.49 -14.06 -11.33
N TYR A 160 -3.21 -13.09 -10.78
CA TYR A 160 -4.42 -12.48 -11.36
C TYR A 160 -4.10 -11.54 -12.51
#